data_f95612d056dd333606f25da3d772ceb4
#
_entry.id   f95612d056dd333606f25da3d772ceb4
#
_cell.length_a   1.000
_cell.length_b   1.000
_cell.length_c   1.000
_cell.angle_alpha   90.00
_cell.angle_beta   90.00
_cell.angle_gamma   90.00
#
_symmetry.space_group_name_H-M   'P 1'
#
loop_
_entity.id
_entity.type
_entity.pdbx_description
1 polymer ?
#
loop_
_entity_poly.entity_id
_entity_poly.type
_entity_poly.pdbx_seq_one_letter_code
_entity_poly.pdbx_strand_id
1 'polypeptide(L)'
;MGNTIVIANTNIYKLPFPFLPVTITRFADGEIRPFIECDVVGKKVIYVASMYPVPSDIILEWILTIDAVKRKGAASITAVVPYMPYIRQSKVHREGESRSAEIVSRILSTSGVDKIMTFDLHNESALSFFTVPVVHLSALVSLPSLVSCDAKTIVVSPDQGSAPRAKRASELLHAPFVVLMKKRSLVAGDTVEELDLHDDIAGKTAIIVDDIISTGTTIAKAVTLLKDHGCRKVIVYAVHAILSGNAKETLESTSIDQLIVTDTIVHTTDAYPEKTKVISVAPLLSNALQQNLA
;
A
#
# COMPACT_ATOMS: atom_id res chain seq x y z
N MET A 1 17.94 -21.98 -0.22
CA MET A 1 16.48 -22.14 0.02
C MET A 1 16.04 -23.59 0.35
N GLY A 2 16.94 -24.51 0.66
CA GLY A 2 16.64 -25.95 0.77
C GLY A 2 15.54 -26.38 1.78
N ASN A 3 15.16 -25.54 2.73
CA ASN A 3 14.13 -25.87 3.74
C ASN A 3 13.04 -24.78 3.86
N THR A 4 12.85 -23.99 2.80
CA THR A 4 11.86 -22.93 2.77
C THR A 4 10.78 -23.24 1.74
N ILE A 5 9.52 -23.07 2.11
CA ILE A 5 8.36 -23.21 1.22
C ILE A 5 7.57 -21.89 1.22
N VAL A 6 7.05 -21.53 0.05
CA VAL A 6 6.19 -20.36 -0.11
C VAL A 6 4.78 -20.84 -0.37
N ILE A 7 3.84 -20.32 0.40
CA ILE A 7 2.41 -20.50 0.18
C ILE A 7 1.76 -19.12 0.02
N ALA A 8 0.66 -19.06 -0.72
CA ALA A 8 -0.04 -17.81 -0.94
C ALA A 8 -1.56 -18.02 -1.05
N ASN A 9 -2.33 -17.01 -0.65
CA ASN A 9 -3.74 -16.96 -1.02
C ASN A 9 -3.92 -16.58 -2.49
N THR A 10 -5.10 -16.83 -3.06
CA THR A 10 -5.35 -16.75 -4.50
C THR A 10 -5.28 -15.35 -5.12
N ASN A 11 -5.24 -14.31 -4.31
CA ASN A 11 -5.27 -12.91 -4.78
C ASN A 11 -3.87 -12.32 -5.03
N ILE A 12 -2.89 -13.14 -5.37
CA ILE A 12 -1.50 -12.72 -5.58
C ILE A 12 -1.05 -13.11 -6.99
N TYR A 13 -0.53 -12.14 -7.76
CA TYR A 13 -0.24 -12.38 -9.16
C TYR A 13 1.16 -12.82 -9.52
N LYS A 14 2.18 -12.17 -9.04
CA LYS A 14 3.55 -12.40 -9.50
C LYS A 14 4.53 -12.37 -8.35
N LEU A 15 4.61 -13.44 -7.61
CA LEU A 15 5.74 -13.61 -6.72
C LEU A 15 7.01 -13.88 -7.54
N PRO A 16 8.18 -13.41 -7.11
CA PRO A 16 9.45 -13.62 -7.81
C PRO A 16 9.99 -15.06 -7.69
N PHE A 17 9.19 -15.94 -7.11
CA PHE A 17 9.53 -17.35 -6.84
C PHE A 17 8.27 -18.20 -6.91
N PRO A 18 8.41 -19.53 -7.16
CA PRO A 18 7.28 -20.45 -7.12
C PRO A 18 6.59 -20.46 -5.75
N PHE A 19 5.29 -20.55 -5.75
CA PHE A 19 4.48 -20.70 -4.55
C PHE A 19 3.43 -21.78 -4.73
N LEU A 20 2.93 -22.30 -3.62
CA LEU A 20 1.82 -23.25 -3.59
C LEU A 20 0.57 -22.52 -3.07
N PRO A 21 -0.60 -22.77 -3.68
CA PRO A 21 -1.82 -22.12 -3.23
C PRO A 21 -2.26 -22.66 -1.87
N VAL A 22 -2.89 -21.80 -1.09
CA VAL A 22 -3.69 -22.20 0.05
C VAL A 22 -5.09 -22.50 -0.46
N THR A 23 -5.60 -23.70 -0.17
CA THR A 23 -6.97 -24.08 -0.55
C THR A 23 -7.95 -23.51 0.49
N ILE A 24 -8.82 -22.62 0.04
CA ILE A 24 -9.86 -22.02 0.87
C ILE A 24 -11.21 -22.61 0.47
N THR A 25 -11.87 -23.26 1.41
CA THR A 25 -13.26 -23.72 1.26
C THR A 25 -14.17 -22.95 2.22
N ARG A 26 -15.47 -22.96 1.95
CA ARG A 26 -16.48 -22.37 2.83
C ARG A 26 -17.57 -23.40 3.12
N PHE A 27 -18.05 -23.40 4.35
CA PHE A 27 -19.26 -24.10 4.72
C PHE A 27 -20.51 -23.41 4.15
N ALA A 28 -21.67 -24.08 4.21
CA ALA A 28 -22.90 -23.53 3.63
C ALA A 28 -23.37 -22.22 4.29
N ASP A 29 -23.00 -21.98 5.53
CA ASP A 29 -23.24 -20.77 6.30
C ASP A 29 -22.21 -19.66 6.05
N GLY A 30 -21.18 -19.96 5.22
CA GLY A 30 -20.14 -19.01 4.84
C GLY A 30 -18.86 -19.07 5.69
N GLU A 31 -18.79 -19.89 6.73
CA GLU A 31 -17.57 -20.06 7.53
C GLU A 31 -16.40 -20.54 6.67
N ILE A 32 -15.22 -19.95 6.91
CA ILE A 32 -14.01 -20.20 6.13
C ILE A 32 -13.28 -21.42 6.69
N ARG A 33 -12.82 -22.28 5.79
CA ARG A 33 -11.98 -23.44 6.12
C ARG A 33 -10.76 -23.50 5.21
N PRO A 34 -9.60 -22.97 5.64
CA PRO A 34 -8.34 -23.11 4.92
C PRO A 34 -7.80 -24.53 5.06
N PHE A 35 -7.12 -25.00 4.02
CA PHE A 35 -6.46 -26.29 4.00
C PHE A 35 -5.08 -26.19 3.34
N ILE A 36 -4.05 -26.74 4.01
CA ILE A 36 -2.67 -26.74 3.53
C ILE A 36 -2.34 -28.14 3.00
N GLU A 37 -2.28 -28.27 1.68
CA GLU A 37 -2.01 -29.55 1.03
C GLU A 37 -0.52 -29.93 1.08
N CYS A 38 0.36 -28.94 0.92
CA CYS A 38 1.80 -29.17 0.86
C CYS A 38 2.40 -29.60 2.22
N ASP A 39 3.50 -30.35 2.15
CA ASP A 39 4.27 -30.69 3.34
C ASP A 39 5.03 -29.48 3.85
N VAL A 40 4.76 -29.07 5.10
CA VAL A 40 5.38 -27.97 5.83
C VAL A 40 6.13 -28.39 7.09
N VAL A 41 6.15 -29.71 7.40
CA VAL A 41 6.77 -30.22 8.62
C VAL A 41 8.24 -29.86 8.69
N GLY A 42 8.63 -29.15 9.75
CA GLY A 42 10.01 -28.70 10.00
C GLY A 42 10.51 -27.64 9.02
N LYS A 43 9.67 -27.08 8.14
CA LYS A 43 10.08 -26.10 7.14
C LYS A 43 9.87 -24.66 7.61
N LYS A 44 10.67 -23.73 7.09
CA LYS A 44 10.40 -22.29 7.17
C LYS A 44 9.31 -21.98 6.14
N VAL A 45 8.18 -21.46 6.57
CA VAL A 45 7.06 -21.12 5.69
C VAL A 45 7.03 -19.60 5.47
N ILE A 46 6.98 -19.18 4.21
CA ILE A 46 6.66 -17.81 3.82
C ILE A 46 5.20 -17.83 3.36
N TYR A 47 4.32 -17.17 4.11
CA TYR A 47 2.92 -17.00 3.72
C TYR A 47 2.70 -15.60 3.16
N VAL A 48 2.37 -15.51 1.88
CA VAL A 48 2.08 -14.24 1.21
C VAL A 48 0.58 -14.06 1.12
N ALA A 49 0.08 -13.00 1.71
CA ALA A 49 -1.36 -12.73 1.80
C ALA A 49 -1.69 -11.34 1.26
N SER A 50 -2.53 -11.28 0.23
CA SER A 50 -3.18 -10.02 -0.15
C SER A 50 -4.35 -9.76 0.79
N MET A 51 -4.38 -8.59 1.41
CA MET A 51 -5.46 -8.17 2.32
C MET A 51 -6.54 -7.32 1.60
N TYR A 52 -6.73 -7.57 0.30
CA TYR A 52 -7.69 -6.88 -0.57
C TYR A 52 -8.50 -7.94 -1.36
N PRO A 53 -9.78 -7.73 -1.71
CA PRO A 53 -10.58 -6.50 -1.59
C PRO A 53 -11.39 -6.35 -0.28
N VAL A 54 -11.62 -7.42 0.48
CA VAL A 54 -12.46 -7.42 1.70
C VAL A 54 -11.60 -7.73 2.92
N PRO A 55 -10.95 -6.70 3.52
CA PRO A 55 -9.93 -6.91 4.55
C PRO A 55 -10.43 -7.70 5.78
N SER A 56 -11.68 -7.50 6.20
CA SER A 56 -12.24 -8.20 7.36
C SER A 56 -12.28 -9.72 7.17
N ASP A 57 -12.75 -10.18 6.02
CA ASP A 57 -12.83 -11.59 5.69
C ASP A 57 -11.44 -12.23 5.55
N ILE A 58 -10.55 -11.48 4.88
CA ILE A 58 -9.19 -11.95 4.61
C ILE A 58 -8.35 -12.00 5.88
N ILE A 59 -8.58 -11.12 6.85
CA ILE A 59 -7.91 -11.19 8.16
C ILE A 59 -8.28 -12.48 8.87
N LEU A 60 -9.53 -12.89 8.85
CA LEU A 60 -9.95 -14.16 9.45
C LEU A 60 -9.35 -15.35 8.69
N GLU A 61 -9.41 -15.33 7.34
CA GLU A 61 -8.76 -16.34 6.50
C GLU A 61 -7.27 -16.46 6.84
N TRP A 62 -6.60 -15.33 7.00
CA TRP A 62 -5.17 -15.27 7.31
C TRP A 62 -4.87 -15.92 8.68
N ILE A 63 -5.65 -15.61 9.72
CA ILE A 63 -5.48 -16.16 11.06
C ILE A 63 -5.65 -17.69 11.04
N LEU A 64 -6.72 -18.18 10.40
CA LEU A 64 -6.99 -19.59 10.29
C LEU A 64 -5.95 -20.35 9.46
N THR A 65 -5.42 -19.70 8.40
CA THR A 65 -4.34 -20.27 7.60
C THR A 65 -3.05 -20.41 8.41
N ILE A 66 -2.68 -19.41 9.20
CA ILE A 66 -1.50 -19.45 10.07
C ILE A 66 -1.63 -20.58 11.09
N ASP A 67 -2.80 -20.74 11.73
CA ASP A 67 -3.06 -21.84 12.65
C ASP A 67 -2.91 -23.21 11.95
N ALA A 68 -3.46 -23.37 10.75
CA ALA A 68 -3.34 -24.60 9.98
C ALA A 68 -1.88 -24.94 9.64
N VAL A 69 -1.08 -23.95 9.21
CA VAL A 69 0.36 -24.10 8.93
C VAL A 69 1.12 -24.51 10.19
N LYS A 70 0.83 -23.86 11.32
CA LYS A 70 1.49 -24.12 12.60
C LYS A 70 1.15 -25.53 13.12
N ARG A 71 -0.13 -25.94 13.10
CA ARG A 71 -0.56 -27.27 13.48
C ARG A 71 0.01 -28.38 12.60
N LYS A 72 0.26 -28.07 11.33
CA LYS A 72 0.92 -29.01 10.41
C LYS A 72 2.43 -29.13 10.63
N GLY A 73 3.01 -28.39 11.60
CA GLY A 73 4.38 -28.57 12.07
C GLY A 73 5.42 -27.71 11.36
N ALA A 74 5.05 -26.56 10.83
CA ALA A 74 6.03 -25.59 10.33
C ALA A 74 7.02 -25.17 11.43
N ALA A 75 8.31 -25.05 11.09
CA ALA A 75 9.35 -24.62 12.02
C ALA A 75 9.27 -23.12 12.33
N SER A 76 8.93 -22.32 11.32
CA SER A 76 8.70 -20.89 11.47
C SER A 76 7.81 -20.36 10.35
N ILE A 77 7.12 -19.23 10.62
CA ILE A 77 6.19 -18.59 9.69
C ILE A 77 6.56 -17.12 9.54
N THR A 78 7.02 -16.74 8.36
CA THR A 78 7.14 -15.33 7.95
C THR A 78 5.95 -14.96 7.09
N ALA A 79 5.14 -14.02 7.56
CA ALA A 79 4.00 -13.54 6.78
C ALA A 79 4.39 -12.29 5.97
N VAL A 80 4.07 -12.29 4.69
CA VAL A 80 4.24 -11.15 3.78
C VAL A 80 2.86 -10.59 3.49
N VAL A 81 2.62 -9.36 3.91
CA VAL A 81 1.39 -8.60 3.69
C VAL A 81 1.74 -7.35 2.91
N PRO A 82 1.71 -7.39 1.56
CA PRO A 82 2.16 -6.25 0.75
C PRO A 82 1.41 -4.97 1.04
N TYR A 83 0.09 -5.03 1.22
CA TYR A 83 -0.75 -3.94 1.71
C TYR A 83 -1.33 -4.29 3.06
N MET A 84 -1.03 -3.48 4.09
CA MET A 84 -1.54 -3.63 5.44
C MET A 84 -2.80 -2.77 5.62
N PRO A 85 -3.98 -3.37 5.74
CA PRO A 85 -5.22 -2.63 5.96
C PRO A 85 -5.33 -2.10 7.40
N TYR A 86 -6.31 -1.22 7.63
CA TYR A 86 -6.64 -0.59 8.92
C TYR A 86 -5.58 0.37 9.49
N ILE A 87 -4.37 0.45 8.94
CA ILE A 87 -3.29 1.33 9.44
C ILE A 87 -3.65 2.83 9.32
N ARG A 88 -4.63 3.18 8.49
CA ARG A 88 -5.17 4.56 8.39
C ARG A 88 -5.85 5.02 9.69
N GLN A 89 -6.35 4.09 10.51
CA GLN A 89 -7.04 4.35 11.78
C GLN A 89 -6.09 4.16 12.96
N SER A 90 -4.92 4.82 12.91
CA SER A 90 -3.88 4.72 13.95
C SER A 90 -4.10 5.68 15.14
N LYS A 91 -5.05 6.59 15.02
CA LYS A 91 -5.46 7.56 16.06
C LYS A 91 -6.96 7.53 16.25
N VAL A 92 -7.40 7.85 17.45
CA VAL A 92 -8.82 8.09 17.77
C VAL A 92 -9.10 9.57 17.49
N HIS A 93 -10.04 9.88 16.62
CA HIS A 93 -10.43 11.24 16.24
C HIS A 93 -11.71 11.70 16.96
N ARG A 94 -12.56 10.75 17.34
CA ARG A 94 -13.80 10.99 18.09
C ARG A 94 -13.90 10.03 19.24
N GLU A 95 -14.47 10.47 20.34
CA GLU A 95 -14.81 9.59 21.46
C GLU A 95 -15.70 8.43 20.99
N GLY A 96 -15.38 7.21 21.42
CA GLY A 96 -16.07 5.99 20.99
C GLY A 96 -15.52 5.32 19.71
N GLU A 97 -14.57 5.94 18.99
CA GLU A 97 -13.91 5.29 17.86
C GLU A 97 -12.89 4.24 18.31
N SER A 98 -12.79 3.15 17.52
CA SER A 98 -11.73 2.16 17.68
C SER A 98 -10.40 2.68 17.15
N ARG A 99 -9.30 2.34 17.80
CA ARG A 99 -7.96 2.42 17.23
C ARG A 99 -7.68 1.13 16.45
N SER A 100 -8.31 1.00 15.28
CA SER A 100 -8.35 -0.26 14.51
C SER A 100 -6.96 -0.75 14.10
N ALA A 101 -6.02 0.17 13.83
CA ALA A 101 -4.63 -0.18 13.53
C ALA A 101 -3.96 -0.97 14.66
N GLU A 102 -4.18 -0.57 15.91
CA GLU A 102 -3.63 -1.27 17.07
C GLU A 102 -4.24 -2.66 17.24
N ILE A 103 -5.57 -2.75 17.16
CA ILE A 103 -6.28 -4.02 17.34
C ILE A 103 -5.88 -5.02 16.25
N VAL A 104 -5.91 -4.60 14.98
CA VAL A 104 -5.56 -5.48 13.86
C VAL A 104 -4.10 -5.90 13.92
N SER A 105 -3.16 -4.98 14.21
CA SER A 105 -1.74 -5.32 14.35
C SER A 105 -1.50 -6.36 15.47
N ARG A 106 -2.19 -6.23 16.60
CA ARG A 106 -2.11 -7.21 17.69
C ARG A 106 -2.68 -8.56 17.29
N ILE A 107 -3.86 -8.59 16.67
CA ILE A 107 -4.49 -9.83 16.19
C ILE A 107 -3.54 -10.55 15.22
N LEU A 108 -3.00 -9.84 14.24
CA LEU A 108 -2.06 -10.43 13.29
C LEU A 108 -0.80 -10.95 13.98
N SER A 109 -0.23 -10.22 14.93
CA SER A 109 0.96 -10.63 15.68
C SER A 109 0.74 -11.86 16.55
N THR A 110 -0.45 -11.99 17.16
CA THR A 110 -0.77 -13.10 18.07
C THR A 110 -1.30 -14.36 17.36
N SER A 111 -1.49 -14.30 16.04
CA SER A 111 -1.99 -15.43 15.26
C SER A 111 -1.02 -16.63 15.17
N GLY A 112 0.25 -16.43 15.54
CA GLY A 112 1.27 -17.47 15.52
C GLY A 112 2.35 -17.28 14.47
N VAL A 113 2.43 -16.10 13.84
CA VAL A 113 3.54 -15.71 12.98
C VAL A 113 4.78 -15.36 13.79
N ASP A 114 5.97 -15.63 13.25
CA ASP A 114 7.23 -15.28 13.88
C ASP A 114 7.76 -13.92 13.38
N LYS A 115 7.34 -13.51 12.17
CA LYS A 115 7.76 -12.25 11.53
C LYS A 115 6.72 -11.79 10.52
N ILE A 116 6.56 -10.48 10.37
CA ILE A 116 5.73 -9.86 9.33
C ILE A 116 6.61 -9.02 8.42
N MET A 117 6.34 -9.04 7.12
CA MET A 117 6.94 -8.15 6.12
C MET A 117 5.83 -7.38 5.41
N THR A 118 5.98 -6.07 5.27
CA THR A 118 4.97 -5.21 4.63
C THR A 118 5.62 -4.04 3.92
N PHE A 119 4.88 -3.36 3.04
CA PHE A 119 5.33 -2.17 2.33
C PHE A 119 4.61 -0.92 2.83
N ASP A 120 5.35 0.18 2.86
CA ASP A 120 4.88 1.57 2.98
C ASP A 120 3.61 1.76 3.83
N LEU A 121 3.71 1.45 5.12
CA LEU A 121 2.61 1.70 6.06
C LEU A 121 2.17 3.16 6.00
N HIS A 122 0.87 3.39 5.99
CA HIS A 122 0.29 4.73 6.00
C HIS A 122 0.82 5.60 7.16
N ASN A 123 1.07 4.96 8.30
CA ASN A 123 1.68 5.61 9.45
C ASN A 123 2.69 4.65 10.08
N GLU A 124 3.98 4.99 10.00
CA GLU A 124 5.07 4.18 10.57
C GLU A 124 4.98 4.02 12.09
N SER A 125 4.31 4.94 12.81
CA SER A 125 4.08 4.78 14.25
C SER A 125 3.29 3.52 14.59
N ALA A 126 2.53 2.96 13.64
CA ALA A 126 1.81 1.70 13.81
C ALA A 126 2.74 0.48 13.97
N LEU A 127 4.02 0.59 13.62
CA LEU A 127 5.00 -0.46 13.89
C LEU A 127 5.08 -0.82 15.38
N SER A 128 4.85 0.14 16.27
CA SER A 128 4.83 -0.08 17.73
C SER A 128 3.64 -0.92 18.21
N PHE A 129 2.63 -1.16 17.40
CA PHE A 129 1.47 -1.98 17.74
C PHE A 129 1.68 -3.47 17.53
N PHE A 130 2.68 -3.82 16.73
CA PHE A 130 3.03 -5.22 16.50
C PHE A 130 3.86 -5.78 17.66
N THR A 131 3.60 -7.03 18.02
CA THR A 131 4.33 -7.75 19.08
C THR A 131 5.34 -8.75 18.53
N VAL A 132 5.45 -8.86 17.22
CA VAL A 132 6.47 -9.63 16.50
C VAL A 132 7.33 -8.69 15.64
N PRO A 133 8.55 -9.09 15.25
CA PRO A 133 9.38 -8.29 14.36
C PRO A 133 8.66 -7.98 13.05
N VAL A 134 8.72 -6.70 12.63
CA VAL A 134 8.18 -6.26 11.34
C VAL A 134 9.31 -5.74 10.46
N VAL A 135 9.43 -6.29 9.26
CA VAL A 135 10.30 -5.75 8.20
C VAL A 135 9.44 -4.82 7.36
N HIS A 136 9.65 -3.52 7.55
CA HIS A 136 8.95 -2.47 6.81
C HIS A 136 9.78 -2.07 5.59
N LEU A 137 9.28 -2.39 4.41
CA LEU A 137 9.91 -2.11 3.12
C LEU A 137 9.31 -0.83 2.52
N SER A 138 10.06 -0.14 1.68
CA SER A 138 9.55 1.00 0.93
C SER A 138 9.71 0.80 -0.56
N ALA A 139 8.59 0.85 -1.29
CA ALA A 139 8.59 0.83 -2.75
C ALA A 139 9.04 2.17 -3.34
N LEU A 140 9.07 3.22 -2.55
CA LEU A 140 9.51 4.55 -2.95
C LEU A 140 10.96 4.57 -3.49
N VAL A 141 11.80 3.64 -3.04
CA VAL A 141 13.19 3.50 -3.53
C VAL A 141 13.27 3.20 -5.03
N SER A 142 12.18 2.73 -5.63
CA SER A 142 12.11 2.49 -7.08
C SER A 142 11.86 3.76 -7.90
N LEU A 143 11.38 4.83 -7.28
CA LEU A 143 10.93 6.06 -7.95
C LEU A 143 11.98 6.68 -8.88
N PRO A 144 13.29 6.78 -8.50
CA PRO A 144 14.30 7.35 -9.40
C PRO A 144 14.48 6.61 -10.72
N SER A 145 14.18 5.32 -10.77
CA SER A 145 14.25 4.52 -12.01
C SER A 145 13.00 4.64 -12.89
N LEU A 146 11.95 5.28 -12.40
CA LEU A 146 10.63 5.34 -13.03
C LEU A 146 10.33 6.69 -13.66
N VAL A 147 10.96 7.75 -13.16
CA VAL A 147 10.74 9.14 -13.58
C VAL A 147 12.06 9.79 -13.96
N SER A 148 12.03 10.62 -15.00
CA SER A 148 13.17 11.46 -15.36
C SER A 148 13.01 12.81 -14.68
N CYS A 149 14.02 13.22 -13.94
CA CYS A 149 14.05 14.52 -13.28
C CYS A 149 14.99 15.50 -14.01
N ASP A 150 14.58 16.76 -14.06
CA ASP A 150 15.36 17.88 -14.55
C ASP A 150 15.24 19.08 -13.57
N ALA A 151 15.87 20.19 -13.90
CA ALA A 151 15.82 21.41 -13.08
C ALA A 151 14.39 21.99 -12.92
N LYS A 152 13.42 21.55 -13.72
CA LYS A 152 12.01 21.94 -13.63
C LYS A 152 11.14 20.91 -12.93
N THR A 153 11.74 19.89 -12.34
CA THR A 153 10.99 18.85 -11.60
C THR A 153 10.77 19.29 -10.16
N ILE A 154 9.55 19.07 -9.68
CA ILE A 154 9.16 19.32 -8.28
C ILE A 154 8.35 18.14 -7.74
N VAL A 155 8.63 17.74 -6.50
CA VAL A 155 7.84 16.75 -5.79
C VAL A 155 6.70 17.44 -5.05
N VAL A 156 5.51 16.85 -5.07
CA VAL A 156 4.32 17.44 -4.47
C VAL A 156 3.70 16.46 -3.48
N SER A 157 3.50 16.92 -2.25
CA SER A 157 2.63 16.24 -1.29
C SER A 157 1.20 16.72 -1.47
N PRO A 158 0.23 15.81 -1.67
CA PRO A 158 -1.16 16.21 -1.85
C PRO A 158 -1.82 16.75 -0.57
N ASP A 159 -1.22 16.51 0.60
CA ASP A 159 -1.66 17.03 1.90
C ASP A 159 -0.53 16.96 2.94
N GLN A 160 -0.80 17.43 4.16
CA GLN A 160 0.15 17.41 5.28
C GLN A 160 0.51 15.98 5.75
N GLY A 161 -0.41 15.03 5.62
CA GLY A 161 -0.20 13.63 6.04
C GLY A 161 0.88 12.94 5.22
N SER A 162 0.93 13.24 3.92
CA SER A 162 1.89 12.67 2.98
C SER A 162 3.22 13.44 2.90
N ALA A 163 3.36 14.59 3.61
CA ALA A 163 4.55 15.42 3.57
C ALA A 163 5.87 14.69 3.91
N PRO A 164 5.96 13.81 4.92
CA PRO A 164 7.18 13.05 5.18
C PRO A 164 7.59 12.16 4.01
N ARG A 165 6.62 11.58 3.30
CA ARG A 165 6.87 10.73 2.12
C ARG A 165 7.33 11.55 0.93
N ALA A 166 6.68 12.69 0.68
CA ALA A 166 7.10 13.62 -0.37
C ALA A 166 8.53 14.15 -0.13
N LYS A 167 8.88 14.48 1.12
CA LYS A 167 10.24 14.84 1.48
C LYS A 167 11.24 13.74 1.15
N ARG A 168 10.93 12.50 1.51
CA ARG A 168 11.80 11.35 1.21
C ARG A 168 11.93 11.12 -0.31
N ALA A 169 10.85 11.30 -1.07
CA ALA A 169 10.89 11.27 -2.53
C ALA A 169 11.77 12.38 -3.11
N SER A 170 11.69 13.61 -2.57
CA SER A 170 12.52 14.74 -3.00
C SER A 170 14.01 14.48 -2.79
N GLU A 171 14.38 13.86 -1.67
CA GLU A 171 15.74 13.45 -1.37
C GLU A 171 16.25 12.39 -2.39
N LEU A 172 15.42 11.38 -2.70
CA LEU A 172 15.74 10.35 -3.69
C LEU A 172 15.87 10.89 -5.12
N LEU A 173 15.08 11.89 -5.46
CA LEU A 173 15.03 12.49 -6.79
C LEU A 173 15.95 13.71 -6.94
N HIS A 174 16.58 14.17 -5.86
CA HIS A 174 17.33 15.41 -5.80
C HIS A 174 16.53 16.62 -6.35
N ALA A 175 15.23 16.68 -6.06
CA ALA A 175 14.31 17.70 -6.53
C ALA A 175 13.65 18.43 -5.35
N PRO A 176 13.31 19.72 -5.46
CA PRO A 176 12.58 20.44 -4.42
C PRO A 176 11.21 19.81 -4.20
N PHE A 177 10.60 20.02 -3.01
CA PHE A 177 9.25 19.58 -2.75
C PHE A 177 8.37 20.69 -2.16
N VAL A 178 7.08 20.58 -2.40
CA VAL A 178 6.05 21.45 -1.84
C VAL A 178 4.92 20.60 -1.24
N VAL A 179 4.20 21.18 -0.32
CA VAL A 179 3.04 20.54 0.32
C VAL A 179 1.80 21.37 0.01
N LEU A 180 0.78 20.75 -0.56
CA LEU A 180 -0.50 21.40 -0.77
C LEU A 180 -1.23 21.57 0.56
N MET A 181 -1.66 22.81 0.84
CA MET A 181 -2.31 23.15 2.09
C MET A 181 -3.82 23.09 1.92
N LYS A 182 -4.51 22.51 2.91
CA LYS A 182 -5.96 22.58 2.97
C LYS A 182 -6.37 23.94 3.54
N LYS A 183 -7.10 24.71 2.76
CA LYS A 183 -7.72 25.96 3.17
C LYS A 183 -9.21 25.71 3.37
N ARG A 184 -9.73 26.12 4.51
CA ARG A 184 -11.16 26.09 4.77
C ARG A 184 -11.74 27.46 4.47
N SER A 185 -12.64 27.54 3.51
CA SER A 185 -13.40 28.74 3.19
C SER A 185 -14.90 28.52 3.46
N LEU A 186 -15.59 29.58 3.89
CA LEU A 186 -17.04 29.57 4.00
C LEU A 186 -17.62 30.06 2.67
N VAL A 187 -18.28 29.18 1.94
CA VAL A 187 -18.99 29.52 0.71
C VAL A 187 -20.48 29.24 0.91
N ALA A 188 -21.31 30.29 0.83
CA ALA A 188 -22.77 30.19 0.99
C ALA A 188 -23.24 29.50 2.28
N GLY A 189 -22.46 29.63 3.37
CA GLY A 189 -22.81 29.04 4.69
C GLY A 189 -22.22 27.64 4.92
N ASP A 190 -21.65 27.00 3.91
CA ASP A 190 -20.99 25.70 4.01
C ASP A 190 -19.47 25.85 4.08
N THR A 191 -18.83 24.98 4.87
CA THR A 191 -17.36 24.91 4.93
C THR A 191 -16.84 24.09 3.76
N VAL A 192 -16.18 24.75 2.80
CA VAL A 192 -15.53 24.10 1.66
C VAL A 192 -14.05 23.95 1.96
N GLU A 193 -13.50 22.73 1.78
CA GLU A 193 -12.06 22.48 1.82
C GLU A 193 -11.49 22.63 0.41
N GLU A 194 -10.66 23.64 0.23
CA GLU A 194 -9.88 23.88 -0.98
C GLU A 194 -8.41 23.58 -0.73
N LEU A 195 -7.68 23.21 -1.78
CA LEU A 195 -6.23 23.12 -1.74
C LEU A 195 -5.63 24.47 -2.14
N ASP A 196 -4.55 24.86 -1.49
CA ASP A 196 -3.81 26.08 -1.76
C ASP A 196 -2.35 25.78 -2.04
N LEU A 197 -1.74 26.57 -2.91
CA LEU A 197 -0.36 26.45 -3.35
C LEU A 197 0.27 27.83 -3.45
N HIS A 198 1.34 28.03 -2.66
CA HIS A 198 2.06 29.31 -2.62
C HIS A 198 3.28 29.37 -3.52
N ASP A 199 3.71 28.24 -4.07
CA ASP A 199 4.94 28.14 -4.87
C ASP A 199 4.66 28.35 -6.35
N ASP A 200 5.61 29.00 -7.05
CA ASP A 200 5.57 29.09 -8.50
C ASP A 200 5.93 27.74 -9.13
N ILE A 201 4.95 27.14 -9.79
CA ILE A 201 5.06 25.83 -10.47
C ILE A 201 4.82 25.93 -11.98
N ALA A 202 4.61 27.12 -12.52
CA ALA A 202 4.34 27.31 -13.94
C ALA A 202 5.47 26.70 -14.80
N GLY A 203 5.07 25.91 -15.78
CA GLY A 203 5.98 25.22 -16.70
C GLY A 203 6.77 24.05 -16.10
N LYS A 204 6.60 23.74 -14.81
CA LYS A 204 7.30 22.62 -14.14
C LYS A 204 6.64 21.27 -14.43
N THR A 205 7.39 20.21 -14.11
CA THR A 205 6.90 18.83 -14.03
C THR A 205 6.68 18.50 -12.55
N ALA A 206 5.43 18.27 -12.15
CA ALA A 206 5.09 17.88 -10.78
C ALA A 206 5.00 16.35 -10.66
N ILE A 207 5.59 15.82 -9.58
CA ILE A 207 5.48 14.41 -9.19
C ILE A 207 4.72 14.37 -7.86
N ILE A 208 3.43 14.06 -7.91
CA ILE A 208 2.62 13.85 -6.71
C ILE A 208 3.00 12.51 -6.11
N VAL A 209 3.29 12.47 -4.82
CA VAL A 209 3.69 11.23 -4.11
C VAL A 209 2.75 10.98 -2.94
N ASP A 210 2.12 9.81 -2.95
CA ASP A 210 1.25 9.34 -1.87
C ASP A 210 1.50 7.85 -1.57
N ASP A 211 0.94 7.31 -0.48
CA ASP A 211 0.98 5.86 -0.20
C ASP A 211 -0.23 5.16 -0.81
N ILE A 212 -1.41 5.74 -0.69
CA ILE A 212 -2.67 5.09 -1.03
C ILE A 212 -3.50 5.98 -1.96
N ILE A 213 -3.96 5.39 -3.06
CA ILE A 213 -5.08 5.95 -3.83
C ILE A 213 -6.32 5.11 -3.51
N SER A 214 -7.27 5.69 -2.78
CA SER A 214 -8.57 5.06 -2.48
C SER A 214 -9.62 5.51 -3.51
N THR A 215 -10.36 6.57 -3.24
CA THR A 215 -11.37 7.11 -4.17
C THR A 215 -10.79 8.01 -5.28
N GLY A 216 -9.50 8.35 -5.20
CA GLY A 216 -8.85 9.24 -6.14
C GLY A 216 -9.14 10.73 -5.94
N THR A 217 -10.09 11.11 -5.09
CA THR A 217 -10.55 12.51 -4.94
C THR A 217 -9.44 13.47 -4.52
N THR A 218 -8.57 13.08 -3.57
CA THR A 218 -7.44 13.93 -3.13
C THR A 218 -6.47 14.17 -4.27
N ILE A 219 -6.14 13.12 -5.01
CA ILE A 219 -5.25 13.21 -6.17
C ILE A 219 -5.88 14.06 -7.27
N ALA A 220 -7.16 13.85 -7.58
CA ALA A 220 -7.87 14.63 -8.59
C ALA A 220 -7.83 16.14 -8.28
N LYS A 221 -8.14 16.53 -7.05
CA LYS A 221 -8.06 17.93 -6.60
C LYS A 221 -6.64 18.49 -6.73
N ALA A 222 -5.63 17.71 -6.33
CA ALA A 222 -4.22 18.13 -6.43
C ALA A 222 -3.80 18.32 -7.89
N VAL A 223 -4.18 17.42 -8.79
CA VAL A 223 -3.88 17.52 -10.22
C VAL A 223 -4.52 18.76 -10.83
N THR A 224 -5.81 19.00 -10.56
CA THR A 224 -6.53 20.18 -11.04
C THR A 224 -5.83 21.46 -10.60
N LEU A 225 -5.55 21.59 -9.30
CA LEU A 225 -4.85 22.75 -8.76
C LEU A 225 -3.49 22.99 -9.46
N LEU A 226 -2.68 21.95 -9.62
CA LEU A 226 -1.37 22.06 -10.27
C LEU A 226 -1.50 22.49 -11.75
N LYS A 227 -2.49 21.97 -12.46
CA LYS A 227 -2.74 22.34 -13.86
C LYS A 227 -3.24 23.78 -13.98
N ASP A 228 -4.12 24.22 -13.10
CA ASP A 228 -4.65 25.60 -13.05
C ASP A 228 -3.53 26.60 -12.76
N HIS A 229 -2.49 26.21 -12.01
CA HIS A 229 -1.27 27.00 -11.78
C HIS A 229 -0.21 26.82 -12.87
N GLY A 230 -0.58 26.31 -14.06
CA GLY A 230 0.27 26.24 -15.23
C GLY A 230 1.34 25.15 -15.21
N CYS A 231 1.19 24.12 -14.35
CA CYS A 231 2.10 22.98 -14.36
C CYS A 231 2.05 22.25 -15.70
N ARG A 232 3.23 22.06 -16.32
CA ARG A 232 3.33 21.46 -17.66
C ARG A 232 2.95 19.99 -17.68
N LYS A 233 3.45 19.22 -16.71
CA LYS A 233 3.24 17.78 -16.60
C LYS A 233 2.98 17.37 -15.16
N VAL A 234 2.01 16.47 -14.95
CA VAL A 234 1.71 15.92 -13.64
C VAL A 234 1.81 14.40 -13.69
N ILE A 235 2.76 13.86 -12.93
CA ILE A 235 2.95 12.43 -12.71
C ILE A 235 2.46 12.13 -11.30
N VAL A 236 1.69 11.06 -11.12
CA VAL A 236 1.25 10.58 -9.81
C VAL A 236 1.97 9.28 -9.51
N TYR A 237 2.58 9.18 -8.34
CA TYR A 237 3.13 7.94 -7.79
C TYR A 237 2.40 7.59 -6.51
N ALA A 238 1.87 6.38 -6.43
CA ALA A 238 1.33 5.84 -5.19
C ALA A 238 1.70 4.37 -5.04
N VAL A 239 1.92 3.92 -3.79
CA VAL A 239 2.28 2.53 -3.55
C VAL A 239 1.04 1.65 -3.67
N HIS A 240 -0.01 1.94 -2.91
CA HIS A 240 -1.18 1.08 -2.81
C HIS A 240 -2.36 1.65 -3.61
N ALA A 241 -2.64 1.03 -4.74
CA ALA A 241 -3.79 1.37 -5.57
C ALA A 241 -5.03 0.62 -5.08
N ILE A 242 -5.76 1.16 -4.10
CA ILE A 242 -7.02 0.56 -3.62
C ILE A 242 -8.11 0.71 -4.69
N LEU A 243 -8.19 1.87 -5.35
CA LEU A 243 -9.12 2.19 -6.43
C LEU A 243 -10.58 1.84 -6.12
N SER A 244 -11.06 2.30 -4.97
CA SER A 244 -12.41 2.01 -4.50
C SER A 244 -13.48 2.93 -5.14
N GLY A 245 -14.68 2.40 -5.31
CA GLY A 245 -15.80 3.15 -5.88
C GLY A 245 -15.50 3.61 -7.31
N ASN A 246 -15.75 4.88 -7.60
CA ASN A 246 -15.53 5.50 -8.93
C ASN A 246 -14.13 6.11 -9.06
N ALA A 247 -13.11 5.49 -8.43
CA ALA A 247 -11.74 6.03 -8.45
C ALA A 247 -11.17 6.12 -9.87
N LYS A 248 -11.46 5.14 -10.71
CA LYS A 248 -11.02 5.11 -12.11
C LYS A 248 -11.56 6.33 -12.85
N GLU A 249 -12.87 6.52 -12.87
CA GLU A 249 -13.54 7.63 -13.54
C GLU A 249 -13.10 8.98 -12.96
N THR A 250 -12.92 9.06 -11.63
CA THR A 250 -12.43 10.26 -10.95
C THR A 250 -11.04 10.64 -11.44
N LEU A 251 -10.13 9.69 -11.58
CA LEU A 251 -8.77 9.95 -12.04
C LEU A 251 -8.71 10.22 -13.55
N GLU A 252 -9.51 9.51 -14.36
CA GLU A 252 -9.59 9.70 -15.81
C GLU A 252 -10.20 11.06 -16.19
N SER A 253 -11.06 11.62 -15.34
CA SER A 253 -11.61 12.97 -15.52
C SER A 253 -10.59 14.09 -15.32
N THR A 254 -9.37 13.76 -14.88
CA THR A 254 -8.32 14.74 -14.63
C THR A 254 -7.25 14.75 -15.74
N SER A 255 -6.43 15.81 -15.75
CA SER A 255 -5.32 15.94 -16.69
C SER A 255 -4.02 15.29 -16.17
N ILE A 256 -4.12 14.09 -15.56
CA ILE A 256 -2.95 13.28 -15.21
C ILE A 256 -2.21 12.89 -16.49
N ASP A 257 -0.90 13.11 -16.53
CA ASP A 257 -0.06 12.69 -17.66
C ASP A 257 0.43 11.25 -17.51
N GLN A 258 0.65 10.78 -16.26
CA GLN A 258 1.04 9.42 -15.94
C GLN A 258 0.64 9.07 -14.50
N LEU A 259 0.06 7.90 -14.30
CA LEU A 259 -0.15 7.28 -12.99
C LEU A 259 0.81 6.10 -12.83
N ILE A 260 1.59 6.07 -11.76
CA ILE A 260 2.50 4.97 -11.42
C ILE A 260 2.05 4.40 -10.09
N VAL A 261 1.74 3.11 -10.08
CA VAL A 261 1.35 2.37 -8.87
C VAL A 261 2.10 1.06 -8.78
N THR A 262 2.06 0.41 -7.62
CA THR A 262 2.69 -0.90 -7.45
C THR A 262 1.67 -2.04 -7.47
N ASP A 263 2.17 -3.27 -7.59
CA ASP A 263 1.40 -4.50 -7.49
C ASP A 263 1.22 -5.01 -6.04
N THR A 264 1.38 -4.14 -5.04
CA THR A 264 1.04 -4.46 -3.63
C THR A 264 -0.44 -4.77 -3.44
N ILE A 265 -1.29 -4.20 -4.28
CA ILE A 265 -2.69 -4.55 -4.49
C ILE A 265 -2.87 -4.84 -5.97
N VAL A 266 -3.55 -5.92 -6.25
CA VAL A 266 -3.68 -6.40 -7.60
C VAL A 266 -5.12 -6.26 -8.07
N HIS A 267 -5.26 -5.71 -9.25
CA HIS A 267 -6.52 -5.56 -9.98
C HIS A 267 -6.45 -6.22 -11.36
N THR A 268 -7.60 -6.46 -11.94
CA THR A 268 -7.71 -6.74 -13.38
C THR A 268 -7.27 -5.51 -14.18
N THR A 269 -6.78 -5.71 -15.39
CA THR A 269 -6.21 -4.62 -16.20
C THR A 269 -7.21 -3.49 -16.46
N ASP A 270 -8.50 -3.83 -16.59
CA ASP A 270 -9.60 -2.89 -16.84
C ASP A 270 -9.98 -2.04 -15.61
N ALA A 271 -9.56 -2.41 -14.40
CA ALA A 271 -9.78 -1.63 -13.19
C ALA A 271 -8.85 -0.41 -13.06
N TYR A 272 -7.73 -0.43 -13.77
CA TYR A 272 -6.80 0.70 -13.73
C TYR A 272 -7.26 1.83 -14.65
N PRO A 273 -7.06 3.12 -14.24
CA PRO A 273 -7.20 4.26 -15.13
C PRO A 273 -6.28 4.15 -16.36
N GLU A 274 -6.66 4.79 -17.46
CA GLU A 274 -5.76 4.96 -18.59
C GLU A 274 -4.43 5.62 -18.15
N LYS A 275 -3.35 5.41 -18.87
CA LYS A 275 -2.01 5.93 -18.57
C LYS A 275 -1.42 5.40 -17.24
N THR A 276 -1.96 4.32 -16.68
CA THR A 276 -1.41 3.67 -15.50
C THR A 276 -0.25 2.75 -15.87
N LYS A 277 0.85 2.92 -15.14
CA LYS A 277 1.99 2.00 -15.15
C LYS A 277 2.03 1.27 -13.81
N VAL A 278 1.83 -0.03 -13.83
CA VAL A 278 1.98 -0.88 -12.64
C VAL A 278 3.41 -1.39 -12.56
N ILE A 279 4.07 -1.21 -11.43
CA ILE A 279 5.43 -1.71 -11.16
C ILE A 279 5.40 -2.81 -10.11
N SER A 280 6.26 -3.79 -10.26
CA SER A 280 6.30 -4.91 -9.31
C SER A 280 7.20 -4.61 -8.12
N VAL A 281 6.72 -4.90 -6.91
CA VAL A 281 7.50 -4.90 -5.67
C VAL A 281 8.24 -6.22 -5.45
N ALA A 282 8.05 -7.21 -6.33
CA ALA A 282 8.66 -8.53 -6.23
C ALA A 282 10.20 -8.50 -6.11
N PRO A 283 10.95 -7.66 -6.83
CA PRO A 283 12.40 -7.57 -6.66
C PRO A 283 12.82 -7.11 -5.25
N LEU A 284 12.10 -6.13 -4.70
CA LEU A 284 12.35 -5.63 -3.34
C LEU A 284 12.05 -6.70 -2.29
N LEU A 285 10.94 -7.40 -2.46
CA LEU A 285 10.56 -8.52 -1.60
C LEU A 285 11.61 -9.65 -1.65
N SER A 286 12.06 -10.03 -2.85
CA SER A 286 13.06 -11.07 -3.03
C SER A 286 14.36 -10.76 -2.29
N ASN A 287 14.86 -9.53 -2.45
CA ASN A 287 16.07 -9.07 -1.76
C ASN A 287 15.89 -9.09 -0.23
N ALA A 288 14.75 -8.60 0.24
CA ALA A 288 14.46 -8.58 1.68
C ALA A 288 14.33 -9.99 2.26
N LEU A 289 13.72 -10.92 1.56
CA LEU A 289 13.62 -12.32 1.99
C LEU A 289 14.98 -12.99 2.03
N GLN A 290 15.86 -12.77 1.05
CA GLN A 290 17.23 -13.31 1.07
C GLN A 290 18.03 -12.83 2.28
N GLN A 291 17.91 -11.56 2.66
CA GLN A 291 18.57 -10.97 3.82
C GLN A 291 18.00 -11.43 5.18
N ASN A 292 16.72 -11.78 5.24
CA ASN A 292 16.02 -12.06 6.49
C ASN A 292 15.74 -13.56 6.75
N LEU A 293 16.05 -14.44 5.78
CA LEU A 293 15.88 -15.90 5.90
C LEU A 293 17.22 -16.64 6.07
N ALA A 294 18.33 -15.92 5.96
CA ALA A 294 19.69 -16.45 6.16
C ALA A 294 19.94 -16.92 7.59
#